data_160ea7b3e5ca1c03212a1f2d890eb0fe
#
_entry.id   160ea7b3e5ca1c03212a1f2d890eb0fe
#
_cell.length_a   1.000
_cell.length_b   1.000
_cell.length_c   1.000
_cell.angle_alpha   90.00
_cell.angle_beta   90.00
_cell.angle_gamma   90.00
#
_symmetry.space_group_name_H-M   'P 1'
#
loop_
_entity.id
_entity.type
_entity.pdbx_description
1 polymer ?
#
loop_
_entity_poly.entity_id
_entity_poly.type
_entity_poly.pdbx_seq_one_letter_code
_entity_poly.pdbx_strand_id
1 'polypeptide(L)'
;ACNLDCIYCYEDHDDKKSMKKHHAYTLLEMIKKSKKDHVHIEYFGGEPMLNMNFISFFSDLLKKENISHSGAITTNGTLLNEDNLDILYSSNIKSFQITLDGPEDIHNSLRVSKSKNINSFSSVYNSLKVLSKSSYLDINVILRMNVNEKTIEDFNFDRFTQTIESVIPKDDNRFLLLPKIISDYSNLNLKEKNSAEEAYCKKSERNKVISKFEEYIDENYFSANAQIISKKGGYTCYAANENSLVITPDLYVRKCTVAIDDPINIVGRISDNGDFIKNNNFSQWIKDYSDQYCNSCFAQKTCQGNSCPLENIRQNQKICPPLKVDINSLTNQVVKFYEKKITNSKIK
;
A
#
# COMPACT_ATOMS: atom_id res chain seq x y z
N ALA A 1 7.25 -12.69 8.18
CA ALA A 1 6.22 -13.67 8.59
C ALA A 1 4.81 -13.14 8.31
N CYS A 2 3.86 -14.03 7.99
CA CYS A 2 2.44 -13.72 7.82
C CYS A 2 1.58 -14.84 8.40
N ASN A 3 0.40 -14.51 8.90
CA ASN A 3 -0.60 -15.47 9.38
C ASN A 3 -1.61 -15.90 8.31
N LEU A 4 -1.56 -15.28 7.12
CA LEU A 4 -2.29 -15.67 5.93
C LEU A 4 -1.37 -16.29 4.88
N ASP A 5 -1.97 -17.04 3.95
CA ASP A 5 -1.35 -17.66 2.79
C ASP A 5 -2.15 -17.31 1.52
N CYS A 6 -2.21 -16.02 1.21
CA CYS A 6 -2.97 -15.49 0.08
C CYS A 6 -2.45 -16.09 -1.24
N ILE A 7 -3.35 -16.57 -2.10
CA ILE A 7 -2.97 -17.28 -3.34
C ILE A 7 -2.20 -16.41 -4.33
N TYR A 8 -2.36 -15.09 -4.27
CA TYR A 8 -1.70 -14.11 -5.14
C TYR A 8 -0.50 -13.41 -4.47
N CYS A 9 -0.08 -13.87 -3.26
CA CYS A 9 1.00 -13.20 -2.54
C CYS A 9 2.33 -13.32 -3.29
N TYR A 10 2.95 -12.19 -3.54
CA TYR A 10 4.26 -12.12 -4.20
C TYR A 10 5.43 -12.20 -3.21
N GLU A 11 5.16 -12.15 -1.89
CA GLU A 11 6.18 -12.30 -0.86
C GLU A 11 6.40 -13.78 -0.53
N ASP A 12 7.65 -14.18 -0.37
CA ASP A 12 8.01 -15.45 0.24
C ASP A 12 7.93 -15.32 1.76
N HIS A 13 7.11 -16.18 2.38
CA HIS A 13 6.90 -16.19 3.82
C HIS A 13 7.64 -17.31 4.56
N ASP A 14 8.49 -18.08 3.86
CA ASP A 14 9.27 -19.17 4.46
C ASP A 14 10.40 -18.61 5.32
N ASP A 15 10.92 -17.42 4.97
CA ASP A 15 11.88 -16.68 5.78
C ASP A 15 11.14 -15.90 6.90
N LYS A 16 11.17 -16.44 8.12
CA LYS A 16 10.53 -15.88 9.31
C LYS A 16 11.28 -14.70 9.94
N LYS A 17 12.17 -14.04 9.22
CA LYS A 17 12.88 -12.88 9.73
C LYS A 17 11.91 -11.75 10.11
N SER A 18 12.16 -11.13 11.24
CA SER A 18 11.44 -9.95 11.71
C SER A 18 12.40 -8.96 12.36
N MET A 19 12.01 -7.66 12.35
CA MET A 19 12.76 -6.62 13.06
C MET A 19 12.84 -6.93 14.55
N LYS A 20 14.02 -6.72 15.14
CA LYS A 20 14.30 -6.92 16.56
C LYS A 20 14.70 -5.58 17.21
N LYS A 21 14.68 -5.51 18.55
CA LYS A 21 15.01 -4.25 19.27
C LYS A 21 16.35 -3.64 18.87
N HIS A 22 17.39 -4.44 18.60
CA HIS A 22 18.68 -3.88 18.16
C HIS A 22 18.59 -3.18 16.82
N HIS A 23 17.75 -3.66 15.89
CA HIS A 23 17.51 -2.96 14.62
C HIS A 23 16.90 -1.56 14.85
N ALA A 24 16.06 -1.39 15.89
CA ALA A 24 15.51 -0.07 16.20
C ALA A 24 16.59 0.95 16.53
N TYR A 25 17.64 0.54 17.26
CA TYR A 25 18.78 1.43 17.57
C TYR A 25 19.60 1.74 16.31
N THR A 26 19.86 0.75 15.46
CA THR A 26 20.56 0.97 14.18
C THR A 26 19.79 1.95 13.28
N LEU A 27 18.46 1.78 13.18
CA LEU A 27 17.59 2.65 12.41
C LEU A 27 17.51 4.06 13.02
N LEU A 28 17.50 4.18 14.34
CA LEU A 28 17.57 5.46 15.02
C LEU A 28 18.84 6.24 14.64
N GLU A 29 20.00 5.58 14.66
CA GLU A 29 21.26 6.22 14.28
C GLU A 29 21.25 6.63 12.80
N MET A 30 20.70 5.81 11.92
CA MET A 30 20.51 6.17 10.51
C MET A 30 19.64 7.42 10.37
N ILE A 31 18.54 7.51 11.10
CA ILE A 31 17.63 8.67 11.08
C ILE A 31 18.33 9.91 11.58
N LYS A 32 19.04 9.84 12.71
CA LYS A 32 19.83 10.97 13.24
C LYS A 32 20.84 11.48 12.22
N LYS A 33 21.57 10.59 11.57
CA LYS A 33 22.56 10.92 10.52
C LYS A 33 21.93 11.55 9.27
N SER A 34 20.68 11.26 8.98
CA SER A 34 19.96 11.84 7.84
C SER A 34 19.71 13.34 7.97
N LYS A 35 19.77 13.89 9.20
CA LYS A 35 19.49 15.30 9.54
C LYS A 35 18.15 15.80 9.02
N LYS A 36 17.13 14.94 8.96
CA LYS A 36 15.78 15.30 8.55
C LYS A 36 14.95 15.70 9.77
N ASP A 37 14.18 16.76 9.65
CA ASP A 37 13.32 17.28 10.72
C ASP A 37 12.13 16.36 11.02
N HIS A 38 11.72 15.57 10.03
CA HIS A 38 10.61 14.64 10.15
C HIS A 38 10.89 13.35 9.39
N VAL A 39 10.44 12.21 9.93
CA VAL A 39 10.48 10.90 9.26
C VAL A 39 9.08 10.30 9.20
N HIS A 40 8.71 9.78 8.03
CA HIS A 40 7.51 8.97 7.86
C HIS A 40 7.90 7.50 7.80
N ILE A 41 7.25 6.66 8.62
CA ILE A 41 7.57 5.23 8.73
C ILE A 41 6.35 4.43 8.29
N GLU A 42 6.49 3.64 7.23
CA GLU A 42 5.47 2.70 6.80
C GLU A 42 5.85 1.28 7.23
N TYR A 43 5.00 0.68 8.05
CA TYR A 43 5.15 -0.71 8.46
C TYR A 43 4.50 -1.61 7.42
N PHE A 44 5.34 -2.42 6.79
CA PHE A 44 4.99 -3.27 5.66
C PHE A 44 5.68 -4.64 5.78
N GLY A 45 5.22 -5.62 5.00
CA GLY A 45 5.77 -6.98 4.97
C GLY A 45 4.64 -8.00 5.05
N GLY A 46 4.90 -9.27 5.35
CA GLY A 46 3.87 -10.29 5.46
C GLY A 46 2.67 -9.81 6.30
N GLU A 47 2.82 -9.78 7.64
CA GLU A 47 1.86 -9.10 8.54
C GLU A 47 2.62 -8.34 9.63
N PRO A 48 2.68 -7.01 9.54
CA PRO A 48 3.45 -6.21 10.50
C PRO A 48 2.89 -6.26 11.92
N MET A 49 1.59 -6.49 12.11
CA MET A 49 0.99 -6.59 13.44
C MET A 49 1.42 -7.84 14.22
N LEU A 50 2.05 -8.82 13.58
CA LEU A 50 2.73 -9.90 14.28
C LEU A 50 3.94 -9.42 15.12
N ASN A 51 4.38 -8.18 14.89
CA ASN A 51 5.52 -7.59 15.59
C ASN A 51 5.18 -6.23 16.25
N MET A 52 4.01 -6.16 16.91
CA MET A 52 3.54 -4.97 17.63
C MET A 52 4.57 -4.44 18.63
N ASN A 53 5.29 -5.36 19.30
CA ASN A 53 6.36 -5.01 20.23
C ASN A 53 7.49 -4.17 19.60
N PHE A 54 7.85 -4.46 18.36
CA PHE A 54 8.83 -3.64 17.65
C PHE A 54 8.25 -2.28 17.28
N ILE A 55 7.01 -2.24 16.78
CA ILE A 55 6.33 -1.01 16.36
C ILE A 55 6.25 -0.02 17.53
N SER A 56 5.71 -0.47 18.66
CA SER A 56 5.60 0.35 19.88
C SER A 56 6.97 0.79 20.36
N PHE A 57 7.91 -0.16 20.53
CA PHE A 57 9.25 0.13 21.02
C PHE A 57 9.99 1.17 20.14
N PHE A 58 9.89 1.04 18.81
CA PHE A 58 10.58 1.96 17.90
C PHE A 58 9.97 3.37 17.94
N SER A 59 8.64 3.47 18.00
CA SER A 59 7.97 4.75 18.18
C SER A 59 8.35 5.44 19.50
N ASP A 60 8.38 4.69 20.61
CA ASP A 60 8.76 5.22 21.91
C ASP A 60 10.23 5.66 21.94
N LEU A 61 11.09 4.94 21.24
CA LEU A 61 12.50 5.32 21.08
C LEU A 61 12.65 6.64 20.31
N LEU A 62 11.89 6.81 19.22
CA LEU A 62 11.89 8.08 18.46
C LEU A 62 11.37 9.25 19.28
N LYS A 63 10.29 9.05 20.05
CA LYS A 63 9.75 10.08 20.97
C LYS A 63 10.75 10.47 22.03
N LYS A 64 11.41 9.49 22.67
CA LYS A 64 12.44 9.71 23.69
C LYS A 64 13.59 10.56 23.15
N GLU A 65 13.95 10.38 21.89
CA GLU A 65 15.02 11.13 21.22
C GLU A 65 14.52 12.42 20.54
N ASN A 66 13.27 12.82 20.80
CA ASN A 66 12.62 14.01 20.23
C ASN A 66 12.61 14.05 18.68
N ILE A 67 12.56 12.90 18.03
CA ILE A 67 12.47 12.81 16.58
C ILE A 67 11.01 12.91 16.16
N SER A 68 10.67 13.94 15.39
CA SER A 68 9.35 14.10 14.80
C SER A 68 9.09 12.98 13.80
N HIS A 69 7.99 12.23 13.99
CA HIS A 69 7.64 11.14 13.09
C HIS A 69 6.13 10.96 12.93
N SER A 70 5.75 10.36 11.81
CA SER A 70 4.41 9.87 11.53
C SER A 70 4.49 8.44 11.00
N GLY A 71 3.39 7.71 11.06
CA GLY A 71 3.37 6.31 10.63
C GLY A 71 2.17 5.93 9.79
N ALA A 72 2.40 4.93 8.94
CA ALA A 72 1.38 4.18 8.23
C ALA A 72 1.60 2.68 8.41
N ILE A 73 0.56 1.91 8.23
CA ILE A 73 0.62 0.45 8.29
C ILE A 73 -0.18 -0.17 7.14
N THR A 74 0.46 -1.09 6.41
CA THR A 74 -0.24 -1.97 5.47
C THR A 74 -0.39 -3.33 6.11
N THR A 75 -1.61 -3.70 6.44
CA THR A 75 -1.95 -4.91 7.20
C THR A 75 -3.03 -5.73 6.50
N ASN A 76 -3.04 -7.03 6.74
CA ASN A 76 -4.17 -7.87 6.34
C ASN A 76 -5.41 -7.66 7.23
N GLY A 77 -5.30 -6.90 8.31
CA GLY A 77 -6.39 -6.51 9.19
C GLY A 77 -6.83 -7.58 10.20
N THR A 78 -6.36 -8.81 10.11
CA THR A 78 -6.90 -9.92 10.93
C THR A 78 -6.58 -9.82 12.42
N LEU A 79 -5.61 -8.99 12.80
CA LEU A 79 -5.14 -8.82 14.17
C LEU A 79 -5.55 -7.48 14.79
N LEU A 80 -6.28 -6.63 14.06
CA LEU A 80 -6.69 -5.33 14.55
C LEU A 80 -7.90 -5.47 15.48
N ASN A 81 -7.73 -5.05 16.72
CA ASN A 81 -8.75 -4.89 17.74
C ASN A 81 -8.57 -3.52 18.42
N GLU A 82 -9.38 -3.19 19.41
CA GLU A 82 -9.34 -1.90 20.12
C GLU A 82 -7.97 -1.67 20.76
N ASP A 83 -7.44 -2.64 21.51
CA ASP A 83 -6.14 -2.52 22.19
C ASP A 83 -4.99 -2.27 21.18
N ASN A 84 -4.98 -3.02 20.09
CA ASN A 84 -3.98 -2.87 19.05
C ASN A 84 -4.13 -1.53 18.31
N LEU A 85 -5.35 -1.04 18.09
CA LEU A 85 -5.59 0.27 17.52
C LEU A 85 -5.02 1.39 18.41
N ASP A 86 -5.24 1.31 19.72
CA ASP A 86 -4.71 2.28 20.70
C ASP A 86 -3.17 2.30 20.70
N ILE A 87 -2.54 1.11 20.64
CA ILE A 87 -1.07 1.00 20.53
C ILE A 87 -0.59 1.63 19.22
N LEU A 88 -1.23 1.35 18.09
CA LEU A 88 -0.85 1.90 16.79
C LEU A 88 -1.03 3.43 16.77
N TYR A 89 -2.16 3.93 17.25
CA TYR A 89 -2.43 5.35 17.31
C TYR A 89 -1.42 6.08 18.22
N SER A 90 -1.16 5.55 19.41
CA SER A 90 -0.14 6.08 20.31
C SER A 90 1.27 6.01 19.72
N SER A 91 1.51 5.09 18.78
CA SER A 91 2.76 5.01 17.99
C SER A 91 2.81 5.96 16.79
N ASN A 92 1.93 6.97 16.73
CA ASN A 92 1.79 7.94 15.63
C ASN A 92 1.41 7.30 14.28
N ILE A 93 0.81 6.13 14.28
CA ILE A 93 0.28 5.47 13.07
C ILE A 93 -1.18 5.87 12.92
N LYS A 94 -1.44 6.73 11.92
CA LYS A 94 -2.77 7.26 11.63
C LYS A 94 -3.26 6.90 10.22
N SER A 95 -2.44 6.27 9.42
CA SER A 95 -2.79 5.79 8.09
C SER A 95 -2.77 4.27 8.05
N PHE A 96 -3.88 3.69 7.63
CA PHE A 96 -4.08 2.24 7.56
C PHE A 96 -4.39 1.85 6.13
N GLN A 97 -3.67 0.91 5.56
CA GLN A 97 -4.10 0.21 4.36
C GLN A 97 -4.50 -1.20 4.75
N ILE A 98 -5.77 -1.52 4.59
CA ILE A 98 -6.34 -2.83 4.95
C ILE A 98 -6.88 -3.47 3.68
N THR A 99 -6.68 -4.79 3.52
CA THR A 99 -7.13 -5.50 2.34
C THR A 99 -8.44 -6.23 2.59
N LEU A 100 -9.46 -5.91 1.75
CA LEU A 100 -10.72 -6.63 1.66
C LEU A 100 -11.06 -6.87 0.19
N ASP A 101 -10.86 -8.09 -0.32
CA ASP A 101 -10.89 -8.37 -1.75
C ASP A 101 -12.29 -8.59 -2.33
N GLY A 102 -13.35 -8.44 -1.53
CA GLY A 102 -14.73 -8.55 -1.98
C GLY A 102 -15.67 -9.16 -0.93
N PRO A 103 -16.84 -9.68 -1.35
CA PRO A 103 -17.70 -10.49 -0.51
C PRO A 103 -16.98 -11.66 0.15
N GLU A 104 -17.56 -12.24 1.20
CA GLU A 104 -16.91 -13.23 2.06
C GLU A 104 -16.35 -14.44 1.30
N ASP A 105 -17.09 -14.95 0.36
CA ASP A 105 -16.71 -16.10 -0.46
C ASP A 105 -15.49 -15.80 -1.34
N ILE A 106 -15.48 -14.66 -2.01
CA ILE A 106 -14.34 -14.20 -2.82
C ILE A 106 -13.12 -13.91 -1.92
N HIS A 107 -13.32 -13.14 -0.85
CA HIS A 107 -12.23 -12.80 0.05
C HIS A 107 -11.55 -14.04 0.64
N ASN A 108 -12.34 -14.99 1.18
CA ASN A 108 -11.81 -16.19 1.81
C ASN A 108 -11.15 -17.15 0.82
N SER A 109 -11.60 -17.17 -0.45
CA SER A 109 -10.96 -17.97 -1.50
C SER A 109 -9.58 -17.44 -1.90
N LEU A 110 -9.40 -16.13 -1.87
CA LEU A 110 -8.13 -15.46 -2.21
C LEU A 110 -7.16 -15.34 -1.03
N ARG A 111 -7.69 -15.16 0.18
CA ARG A 111 -6.92 -14.84 1.40
C ARG A 111 -7.07 -15.93 2.44
N VAL A 112 -6.50 -17.07 2.09
CA VAL A 112 -6.56 -18.27 2.93
C VAL A 112 -5.76 -18.05 4.22
N SER A 113 -6.34 -18.44 5.37
CA SER A 113 -5.62 -18.40 6.64
C SER A 113 -4.73 -19.64 6.79
N LYS A 114 -3.51 -19.45 7.30
CA LYS A 114 -2.63 -20.57 7.69
C LYS A 114 -3.22 -21.44 8.80
N SER A 115 -4.03 -20.85 9.65
CA SER A 115 -4.86 -21.58 10.61
C SER A 115 -6.22 -21.83 10.01
N LYS A 116 -6.56 -23.11 9.76
CA LYS A 116 -7.84 -23.55 9.16
C LYS A 116 -9.09 -23.11 9.94
N ASN A 117 -8.92 -22.63 11.19
CA ASN A 117 -10.03 -22.23 12.05
C ASN A 117 -10.32 -20.71 12.01
N ILE A 118 -9.60 -19.94 11.20
CA ILE A 118 -9.77 -18.48 11.12
C ILE A 118 -10.42 -18.13 9.79
N ASN A 119 -11.60 -17.51 9.86
CA ASN A 119 -12.23 -16.86 8.74
C ASN A 119 -11.61 -15.47 8.58
N SER A 120 -10.79 -15.28 7.52
CA SER A 120 -10.07 -14.02 7.31
C SER A 120 -11.02 -12.85 7.03
N PHE A 121 -12.11 -13.09 6.30
CA PHE A 121 -13.14 -12.07 6.05
C PHE A 121 -13.77 -11.57 7.35
N SER A 122 -14.25 -12.47 8.21
CA SER A 122 -14.87 -12.08 9.48
C SER A 122 -13.92 -11.29 10.38
N SER A 123 -12.63 -11.65 10.38
CA SER A 123 -11.61 -10.94 11.14
C SER A 123 -11.40 -9.51 10.62
N VAL A 124 -11.28 -9.33 9.30
CA VAL A 124 -11.15 -8.02 8.66
C VAL A 124 -12.42 -7.18 8.85
N TYR A 125 -13.59 -7.78 8.71
CA TYR A 125 -14.87 -7.13 8.95
C TYR A 125 -14.97 -6.55 10.36
N ASN A 126 -14.55 -7.32 11.38
CA ASN A 126 -14.51 -6.84 12.75
C ASN A 126 -13.49 -5.68 12.93
N SER A 127 -12.36 -5.75 12.26
CA SER A 127 -11.36 -4.67 12.27
C SER A 127 -11.88 -3.36 11.69
N LEU A 128 -12.63 -3.44 10.60
CA LEU A 128 -13.30 -2.27 10.01
C LEU A 128 -14.33 -1.67 10.97
N LYS A 129 -15.05 -2.52 11.69
CA LYS A 129 -16.01 -2.09 12.73
C LYS A 129 -15.31 -1.38 13.89
N VAL A 130 -14.14 -1.87 14.33
CA VAL A 130 -13.32 -1.20 15.35
C VAL A 130 -12.88 0.18 14.87
N LEU A 131 -12.33 0.29 13.67
CA LEU A 131 -11.87 1.55 13.09
C LEU A 131 -13.02 2.56 12.91
N SER A 132 -14.16 2.12 12.39
CA SER A 132 -15.32 2.96 12.15
C SER A 132 -15.89 3.52 13.45
N LYS A 133 -15.94 2.72 14.52
CA LYS A 133 -16.46 3.12 15.84
C LYS A 133 -15.45 3.85 16.71
N SER A 134 -14.18 3.89 16.30
CA SER A 134 -13.13 4.53 17.09
C SER A 134 -13.39 6.04 17.24
N SER A 135 -12.95 6.59 18.37
CA SER A 135 -12.97 8.04 18.64
C SER A 135 -11.85 8.80 17.88
N TYR A 136 -10.96 8.10 17.19
CA TYR A 136 -9.86 8.67 16.42
C TYR A 136 -10.35 9.19 15.07
N LEU A 137 -10.70 10.48 15.02
CA LEU A 137 -11.29 11.12 13.83
C LEU A 137 -10.26 11.50 12.77
N ASP A 138 -8.99 11.54 13.13
CA ASP A 138 -7.88 11.94 12.25
C ASP A 138 -7.13 10.75 11.64
N ILE A 139 -7.69 9.55 11.73
CA ILE A 139 -7.18 8.38 11.00
C ILE A 139 -7.64 8.41 9.54
N ASN A 140 -6.85 7.79 8.66
CA ASN A 140 -7.18 7.55 7.26
C ASN A 140 -7.07 6.06 6.97
N VAL A 141 -8.11 5.48 6.41
CA VAL A 141 -8.20 4.05 6.11
C VAL A 141 -8.39 3.84 4.62
N ILE A 142 -7.39 3.25 3.98
CA ILE A 142 -7.49 2.81 2.59
C ILE A 142 -7.90 1.34 2.58
N LEU A 143 -9.11 1.09 2.10
CA LEU A 143 -9.60 -0.27 1.88
C LEU A 143 -9.14 -0.74 0.49
N ARG A 144 -8.10 -1.53 0.47
CA ARG A 144 -7.53 -2.08 -0.76
C ARG A 144 -8.31 -3.32 -1.20
N MET A 145 -8.67 -3.36 -2.47
CA MET A 145 -9.34 -4.49 -3.11
C MET A 145 -8.43 -5.04 -4.20
N ASN A 146 -7.91 -6.26 -4.05
CA ASN A 146 -7.15 -6.90 -5.11
C ASN A 146 -8.11 -7.67 -6.03
N VAL A 147 -8.05 -7.37 -7.32
CA VAL A 147 -9.08 -7.80 -8.29
C VAL A 147 -8.46 -8.40 -9.54
N ASN A 148 -9.17 -9.34 -10.16
CA ASN A 148 -8.88 -9.94 -11.45
C ASN A 148 -10.17 -10.18 -12.27
N GLU A 149 -10.09 -10.80 -13.44
CA GLU A 149 -11.27 -11.08 -14.26
C GLU A 149 -12.27 -12.02 -13.58
N LYS A 150 -11.81 -13.05 -12.85
CA LYS A 150 -12.70 -13.97 -12.12
C LYS A 150 -13.42 -13.23 -10.99
N THR A 151 -12.68 -12.39 -10.25
CA THR A 151 -13.28 -11.57 -9.19
C THR A 151 -14.46 -10.75 -9.71
N ILE A 152 -14.34 -10.13 -10.90
CA ILE A 152 -15.40 -9.26 -11.42
C ILE A 152 -16.61 -10.04 -11.94
N GLU A 153 -16.42 -11.26 -12.46
CA GLU A 153 -17.49 -12.12 -12.93
C GLU A 153 -18.39 -12.57 -11.79
N ASP A 154 -17.79 -12.91 -10.65
CA ASP A 154 -18.47 -13.44 -9.47
C ASP A 154 -18.85 -12.35 -8.45
N PHE A 155 -18.44 -11.07 -8.70
CA PHE A 155 -18.58 -10.00 -7.73
C PHE A 155 -20.01 -9.49 -7.65
N ASN A 156 -20.66 -9.75 -6.53
CA ASN A 156 -21.96 -9.18 -6.22
C ASN A 156 -21.78 -7.80 -5.54
N PHE A 157 -21.86 -6.75 -6.34
CA PHE A 157 -21.68 -5.36 -5.87
C PHE A 157 -22.70 -4.95 -4.82
N ASP A 158 -23.97 -5.36 -4.95
CA ASP A 158 -25.02 -5.01 -3.97
C ASP A 158 -24.75 -5.68 -2.62
N ARG A 159 -24.39 -6.95 -2.61
CA ARG A 159 -24.00 -7.67 -1.39
C ARG A 159 -22.76 -7.05 -0.75
N PHE A 160 -21.78 -6.64 -1.55
CA PHE A 160 -20.58 -5.98 -1.04
C PHE A 160 -20.91 -4.62 -0.44
N THR A 161 -21.75 -3.80 -1.12
CA THR A 161 -22.26 -2.53 -0.60
C THR A 161 -22.94 -2.70 0.75
N GLN A 162 -23.91 -3.64 0.84
CA GLN A 162 -24.61 -3.92 2.11
C GLN A 162 -23.64 -4.33 3.22
N THR A 163 -22.63 -5.13 2.89
CA THR A 163 -21.61 -5.56 3.84
C THR A 163 -20.79 -4.38 4.35
N ILE A 164 -20.29 -3.53 3.46
CA ILE A 164 -19.48 -2.35 3.83
C ILE A 164 -20.32 -1.36 4.64
N GLU A 165 -21.52 -1.01 4.19
CA GLU A 165 -22.38 -0.02 4.83
C GLU A 165 -22.90 -0.48 6.22
N SER A 166 -22.90 -1.78 6.48
CA SER A 166 -23.23 -2.31 7.82
C SER A 166 -22.18 -1.99 8.89
N VAL A 167 -20.95 -1.63 8.49
CA VAL A 167 -19.84 -1.32 9.41
C VAL A 167 -19.22 0.05 9.19
N ILE A 168 -19.26 0.58 7.98
CA ILE A 168 -18.70 1.89 7.62
C ILE A 168 -19.83 2.78 7.14
N PRO A 169 -20.18 3.86 7.89
CA PRO A 169 -21.15 4.83 7.41
C PRO A 169 -20.76 5.40 6.04
N LYS A 170 -21.72 5.55 5.15
CA LYS A 170 -21.49 5.99 3.75
C LYS A 170 -20.81 7.35 3.64
N ASP A 171 -21.02 8.23 4.62
CA ASP A 171 -20.43 9.56 4.71
C ASP A 171 -19.12 9.62 5.52
N ASP A 172 -18.61 8.49 6.01
CA ASP A 172 -17.35 8.44 6.74
C ASP A 172 -16.16 8.61 5.79
N ASN A 173 -15.71 9.86 5.65
CA ASN A 173 -14.65 10.26 4.74
C ASN A 173 -13.24 9.83 5.19
N ARG A 174 -13.12 9.14 6.34
CA ARG A 174 -11.86 8.49 6.76
C ARG A 174 -11.56 7.26 5.90
N PHE A 175 -12.58 6.65 5.31
CA PHE A 175 -12.47 5.43 4.51
C PHE A 175 -12.45 5.74 3.01
N LEU A 176 -11.45 5.21 2.33
CA LEU A 176 -11.22 5.35 0.90
C LEU A 176 -11.06 3.97 0.29
N LEU A 177 -11.70 3.70 -0.84
CA LEU A 177 -11.55 2.44 -1.55
C LEU A 177 -10.47 2.54 -2.62
N LEU A 178 -9.68 1.47 -2.79
CA LEU A 178 -8.56 1.39 -3.72
C LEU A 178 -8.55 0.03 -4.45
N PRO A 179 -9.09 -0.06 -5.66
CA PRO A 179 -8.96 -1.27 -6.45
C PRO A 179 -7.54 -1.40 -7.00
N LYS A 180 -6.99 -2.61 -6.96
CA LYS A 180 -5.67 -2.95 -7.50
C LYS A 180 -5.75 -4.26 -8.27
N ILE A 181 -5.24 -4.25 -9.48
CA ILE A 181 -5.10 -5.46 -10.28
C ILE A 181 -4.14 -6.43 -9.63
N ILE A 182 -4.54 -7.69 -9.52
CA ILE A 182 -3.63 -8.78 -9.16
C ILE A 182 -2.71 -9.03 -10.36
N SER A 183 -1.43 -8.75 -10.18
CA SER A 183 -0.42 -8.86 -11.25
C SER A 183 0.77 -9.65 -10.76
N ASP A 184 1.41 -10.33 -11.68
CA ASP A 184 2.73 -10.90 -11.41
C ASP A 184 3.77 -9.78 -11.37
N TYR A 185 4.36 -9.56 -10.21
CA TYR A 185 5.46 -8.63 -9.97
C TYR A 185 6.80 -9.33 -9.83
N SER A 186 6.81 -10.68 -9.84
CA SER A 186 8.04 -11.46 -9.74
C SER A 186 8.81 -11.43 -11.06
N ASN A 187 10.12 -11.32 -10.97
CA ASN A 187 11.04 -11.65 -12.07
C ASN A 187 11.45 -13.12 -12.02
N LEU A 188 11.13 -13.79 -10.94
CA LEU A 188 11.41 -15.19 -10.72
C LEU A 188 10.26 -15.95 -11.37
N ASN A 189 10.61 -16.95 -12.18
CA ASN A 189 9.65 -17.92 -12.69
C ASN A 189 8.95 -18.58 -11.49
N LEU A 190 7.87 -17.97 -10.99
CA LEU A 190 6.97 -18.57 -9.98
C LEU A 190 6.24 -19.79 -10.55
N LYS A 191 6.85 -20.50 -11.51
CA LYS A 191 6.36 -21.74 -12.10
C LYS A 191 6.06 -22.85 -11.09
N GLU A 192 6.46 -22.66 -9.83
CA GLU A 192 6.21 -23.64 -8.76
C GLU A 192 4.92 -23.39 -7.95
N LYS A 193 4.30 -22.20 -8.05
CA LYS A 193 2.97 -21.94 -7.46
C LYS A 193 1.90 -21.98 -8.56
N ASN A 194 1.52 -23.17 -8.99
CA ASN A 194 0.45 -23.40 -9.99
C ASN A 194 -0.89 -22.69 -9.69
N SER A 195 -1.15 -22.33 -8.43
CA SER A 195 -2.34 -21.60 -8.01
C SER A 195 -2.25 -20.08 -8.25
N ALA A 196 -1.05 -19.51 -8.32
CA ALA A 196 -0.87 -18.06 -8.46
C ALA A 196 -1.16 -17.56 -9.88
N GLU A 197 -0.83 -18.35 -10.91
CA GLU A 197 -1.09 -17.97 -12.31
C GLU A 197 -2.59 -17.79 -12.59
N GLU A 198 -3.45 -18.58 -11.96
CA GLU A 198 -4.90 -18.46 -12.10
C GLU A 198 -5.47 -17.23 -11.38
N ALA A 199 -4.75 -16.69 -10.41
CA ALA A 199 -5.15 -15.48 -9.68
C ALA A 199 -4.74 -14.19 -10.41
N TYR A 200 -3.77 -14.24 -11.34
CA TYR A 200 -3.30 -13.06 -12.05
C TYR A 200 -4.27 -12.59 -13.12
N CYS A 201 -4.52 -11.29 -13.16
CA CYS A 201 -5.33 -10.68 -14.20
C CYS A 201 -4.59 -10.63 -15.54
N LYS A 202 -5.22 -11.13 -16.60
CA LYS A 202 -4.69 -11.06 -17.96
C LYS A 202 -4.49 -9.60 -18.39
N LYS A 203 -3.38 -9.34 -19.10
CA LYS A 203 -3.04 -7.97 -19.55
C LYS A 203 -4.15 -7.32 -20.38
N SER A 204 -4.85 -8.09 -21.23
CA SER A 204 -5.97 -7.63 -22.05
C SER A 204 -7.19 -7.20 -21.23
N GLU A 205 -7.41 -7.78 -20.06
CA GLU A 205 -8.60 -7.55 -19.25
C GLU A 205 -8.40 -6.45 -18.17
N ARG A 206 -7.15 -6.06 -17.88
CA ARG A 206 -6.82 -5.15 -16.78
C ARG A 206 -7.61 -3.85 -16.80
N ASN A 207 -7.70 -3.20 -17.96
CA ASN A 207 -8.40 -1.92 -18.07
C ASN A 207 -9.90 -2.09 -17.82
N LYS A 208 -10.52 -3.14 -18.37
CA LYS A 208 -11.93 -3.45 -18.18
C LYS A 208 -12.25 -3.74 -16.71
N VAL A 209 -11.43 -4.57 -16.08
CA VAL A 209 -11.59 -4.93 -14.66
C VAL A 209 -11.49 -3.69 -13.78
N ILE A 210 -10.41 -2.88 -13.95
CA ILE A 210 -10.19 -1.73 -13.08
C ILE A 210 -11.26 -0.65 -13.28
N SER A 211 -11.65 -0.36 -14.54
CA SER A 211 -12.67 0.66 -14.83
C SER A 211 -14.02 0.34 -14.18
N LYS A 212 -14.43 -0.93 -14.18
CA LYS A 212 -15.71 -1.31 -13.56
C LYS A 212 -15.71 -1.13 -12.04
N PHE A 213 -14.58 -1.42 -11.37
CA PHE A 213 -14.45 -1.15 -9.93
C PHE A 213 -14.32 0.34 -9.62
N GLU A 214 -13.63 1.10 -10.46
CA GLU A 214 -13.52 2.55 -10.28
C GLU A 214 -14.88 3.24 -10.47
N GLU A 215 -15.66 2.85 -11.47
CA GLU A 215 -17.04 3.34 -11.68
C GLU A 215 -17.91 3.08 -10.45
N TYR A 216 -17.90 1.85 -9.94
CA TYR A 216 -18.62 1.48 -8.71
C TYR A 216 -18.19 2.33 -7.50
N ILE A 217 -16.87 2.53 -7.31
CA ILE A 217 -16.35 3.33 -6.22
C ILE A 217 -16.73 4.80 -6.37
N ASP A 218 -16.63 5.36 -7.57
CA ASP A 218 -16.98 6.76 -7.84
C ASP A 218 -18.46 7.07 -7.60
N GLU A 219 -19.30 6.07 -7.76
CA GLU A 219 -20.76 6.23 -7.47
C GLU A 219 -21.08 6.13 -5.98
N ASN A 220 -20.41 5.22 -5.28
CA ASN A 220 -20.83 4.80 -3.94
C ASN A 220 -19.93 5.29 -2.80
N TYR A 221 -18.61 5.48 -3.05
CA TYR A 221 -17.60 5.69 -2.00
C TYR A 221 -16.62 6.82 -2.35
N PHE A 222 -15.65 7.05 -1.45
CA PHE A 222 -14.51 7.93 -1.72
C PHE A 222 -13.39 7.15 -2.38
N SER A 223 -12.92 7.64 -3.53
CA SER A 223 -11.82 7.00 -4.28
C SER A 223 -10.46 7.44 -3.75
N ALA A 224 -9.63 6.45 -3.37
CA ALA A 224 -8.24 6.71 -3.01
C ALA A 224 -7.42 7.13 -4.25
N ASN A 225 -7.69 6.57 -5.43
CA ASN A 225 -7.05 6.98 -6.66
C ASN A 225 -7.33 8.46 -6.97
N ALA A 226 -8.59 8.90 -6.90
CA ALA A 226 -8.95 10.30 -7.11
C ALA A 226 -8.23 11.24 -6.14
N GLN A 227 -8.12 10.88 -4.88
CA GLN A 227 -7.37 11.65 -3.88
C GLN A 227 -5.88 11.75 -4.22
N ILE A 228 -5.26 10.66 -4.66
CA ILE A 228 -3.83 10.60 -4.99
C ILE A 228 -3.53 11.46 -6.23
N ILE A 229 -4.25 11.24 -7.32
CA ILE A 229 -3.98 11.92 -8.60
C ILE A 229 -4.29 13.42 -8.56
N SER A 230 -5.13 13.87 -7.63
CA SER A 230 -5.41 15.29 -7.44
C SER A 230 -4.23 16.08 -6.85
N LYS A 231 -3.22 15.42 -6.33
CA LYS A 231 -2.05 16.05 -5.70
C LYS A 231 -0.88 16.20 -6.67
N LYS A 232 -0.09 17.25 -6.49
CA LYS A 232 1.19 17.39 -7.20
C LYS A 232 2.10 16.21 -6.84
N GLY A 233 2.64 15.52 -7.84
CA GLY A 233 3.49 14.33 -7.65
C GLY A 233 2.73 13.10 -7.12
N GLY A 234 1.39 13.13 -7.06
CA GLY A 234 0.60 12.03 -6.51
C GLY A 234 0.74 10.70 -7.28
N TYR A 235 1.11 10.76 -8.55
CA TYR A 235 1.38 9.59 -9.37
C TYR A 235 2.87 9.23 -9.49
N THR A 236 3.74 9.99 -8.83
CA THR A 236 5.17 9.65 -8.76
C THR A 236 5.34 8.49 -7.79
N CYS A 237 6.00 7.43 -8.23
CA CYS A 237 6.27 6.30 -7.35
C CYS A 237 7.21 6.72 -6.21
N TYR A 238 6.90 6.33 -4.97
CA TYR A 238 7.77 6.56 -3.82
C TYR A 238 9.20 6.05 -4.05
N ALA A 239 9.35 4.95 -4.80
CA ALA A 239 10.66 4.37 -5.12
C ALA A 239 11.56 5.30 -5.96
N ALA A 240 11.00 6.30 -6.65
CA ALA A 240 11.79 7.32 -7.35
C ALA A 240 12.38 8.39 -6.41
N ASN A 241 11.86 8.50 -5.19
CA ASN A 241 12.34 9.51 -4.24
C ASN A 241 13.62 9.04 -3.55
N GLU A 242 14.69 9.83 -3.62
CA GLU A 242 15.97 9.51 -2.98
C GLU A 242 15.84 9.16 -1.49
N ASN A 243 14.97 9.87 -0.77
CA ASN A 243 14.80 9.70 0.67
C ASN A 243 13.80 8.59 1.05
N SER A 244 13.19 7.92 0.08
CA SER A 244 12.30 6.77 0.35
C SER A 244 13.07 5.46 0.26
N LEU A 245 13.12 4.73 1.36
CA LEU A 245 13.91 3.51 1.52
C LEU A 245 13.02 2.40 2.08
N VAL A 246 13.19 1.18 1.58
CA VAL A 246 12.59 -0.03 2.14
C VAL A 246 13.71 -0.81 2.84
N ILE A 247 13.58 -1.02 4.15
CA ILE A 247 14.62 -1.67 4.95
C ILE A 247 14.09 -3.00 5.46
N THR A 248 14.79 -4.07 5.16
CA THR A 248 14.45 -5.43 5.55
C THR A 248 15.17 -5.86 6.83
N PRO A 249 14.71 -6.94 7.53
CA PRO A 249 15.30 -7.36 8.80
C PRO A 249 16.77 -7.78 8.73
N ASP A 250 17.31 -8.03 7.54
CA ASP A 250 18.73 -8.27 7.30
C ASP A 250 19.53 -6.96 7.06
N LEU A 251 18.87 -5.80 7.26
CA LEU A 251 19.42 -4.45 7.06
C LEU A 251 19.83 -4.16 5.60
N TYR A 252 19.40 -4.95 4.64
CA TYR A 252 19.48 -4.54 3.24
C TYR A 252 18.48 -3.42 2.97
N VAL A 253 18.91 -2.49 2.13
CA VAL A 253 18.10 -1.35 1.67
C VAL A 253 17.62 -1.63 0.26
N ARG A 254 16.32 -1.47 0.08
CA ARG A 254 15.60 -1.63 -1.18
C ARG A 254 14.83 -0.35 -1.50
N LYS A 255 14.26 -0.27 -2.70
CA LYS A 255 13.46 0.86 -3.17
C LYS A 255 11.99 0.51 -3.36
N CYS A 256 11.68 -0.71 -3.72
CA CYS A 256 10.34 -1.16 -4.10
C CYS A 256 9.86 -2.29 -3.18
N THR A 257 8.61 -2.22 -2.72
CA THR A 257 8.00 -3.25 -1.86
C THR A 257 7.47 -4.45 -2.64
N VAL A 258 7.18 -4.30 -3.94
CA VAL A 258 6.64 -5.40 -4.76
C VAL A 258 7.70 -6.25 -5.46
N ALA A 259 8.92 -5.73 -5.60
CA ALA A 259 10.05 -6.46 -6.21
C ALA A 259 11.11 -6.82 -5.15
N ILE A 260 10.65 -7.32 -4.01
CA ILE A 260 11.52 -7.47 -2.83
C ILE A 260 12.70 -8.41 -3.08
N ASP A 261 12.49 -9.46 -3.87
CA ASP A 261 13.50 -10.49 -4.17
C ASP A 261 14.27 -10.21 -5.47
N ASP A 262 13.98 -9.10 -6.17
CA ASP A 262 14.73 -8.72 -7.37
C ASP A 262 16.10 -8.14 -6.98
N PRO A 263 17.22 -8.70 -7.47
CA PRO A 263 18.56 -8.20 -7.16
C PRO A 263 18.77 -6.72 -7.51
N ILE A 264 18.11 -6.20 -8.56
CA ILE A 264 18.19 -4.79 -8.92
C ILE A 264 17.59 -3.86 -7.85
N ASN A 265 16.68 -4.40 -7.02
CA ASN A 265 16.05 -3.69 -5.94
C ASN A 265 16.93 -3.56 -4.69
N ILE A 266 17.99 -4.34 -4.57
CA ILE A 266 18.98 -4.18 -3.50
C ILE A 266 19.87 -2.99 -3.86
N VAL A 267 19.71 -1.89 -3.15
CA VAL A 267 20.40 -0.62 -3.43
C VAL A 267 21.47 -0.27 -2.39
N GLY A 268 21.66 -1.14 -1.40
CA GLY A 268 22.68 -0.98 -0.35
C GLY A 268 22.33 -1.72 0.93
N ARG A 269 22.99 -1.35 2.00
CA ARG A 269 22.73 -1.89 3.34
C ARG A 269 22.96 -0.83 4.41
N ILE A 270 22.36 -1.02 5.59
CA ILE A 270 22.66 -0.23 6.78
C ILE A 270 23.75 -0.94 7.58
N SER A 271 24.81 -0.21 7.94
CA SER A 271 25.84 -0.71 8.85
C SER A 271 25.34 -0.73 10.29
N ASP A 272 26.04 -1.45 11.18
CA ASP A 272 25.71 -1.48 12.60
C ASP A 272 25.71 -0.10 13.24
N ASN A 273 26.48 0.83 12.71
CA ASN A 273 26.54 2.23 13.14
C ASN A 273 25.47 3.13 12.51
N GLY A 274 24.54 2.57 11.73
CA GLY A 274 23.48 3.33 11.07
C GLY A 274 23.89 4.06 9.78
N ASP A 275 25.04 3.77 9.19
CA ASP A 275 25.42 4.37 7.91
C ASP A 275 24.72 3.65 6.76
N PHE A 276 24.11 4.40 5.87
CA PHE A 276 23.56 3.87 4.63
C PHE A 276 24.66 3.75 3.58
N ILE A 277 25.13 2.53 3.32
CA ILE A 277 26.16 2.20 2.33
C ILE A 277 25.44 1.86 1.02
N LYS A 278 25.40 2.83 0.10
CA LYS A 278 24.77 2.70 -1.23
C LYS A 278 25.63 1.82 -2.15
N ASN A 279 24.97 1.08 -3.05
CA ASN A 279 25.62 0.40 -4.17
C ASN A 279 25.26 1.07 -5.51
N ASN A 280 25.76 0.53 -6.62
CA ASN A 280 25.55 1.11 -7.96
C ASN A 280 24.09 1.08 -8.43
N ASN A 281 23.25 0.20 -7.88
CA ASN A 281 21.83 0.14 -8.25
C ASN A 281 21.07 1.39 -7.80
N PHE A 282 21.49 2.01 -6.67
CA PHE A 282 20.76 3.14 -6.09
C PHE A 282 20.48 4.27 -7.10
N SER A 283 21.50 4.64 -7.90
CA SER A 283 21.39 5.72 -8.88
C SER A 283 20.39 5.42 -9.99
N GLN A 284 20.17 4.15 -10.33
CA GLN A 284 19.22 3.75 -11.38
C GLN A 284 17.76 4.01 -10.94
N TRP A 285 17.45 3.83 -9.66
CA TRP A 285 16.11 4.03 -9.11
C TRP A 285 15.69 5.50 -9.01
N ILE A 286 16.65 6.41 -8.84
CA ILE A 286 16.39 7.86 -8.71
C ILE A 286 16.70 8.62 -10.00
N LYS A 287 17.04 7.90 -11.09
CA LYS A 287 17.31 8.50 -12.39
C LYS A 287 16.06 9.19 -12.92
N ASP A 288 16.21 10.42 -13.40
CA ASP A 288 15.16 11.12 -14.14
C ASP A 288 15.07 10.55 -15.56
N TYR A 289 13.92 9.99 -15.89
CA TYR A 289 13.60 9.47 -17.22
C TYR A 289 12.76 10.46 -18.05
N SER A 290 12.54 11.70 -17.57
CA SER A 290 11.83 12.73 -18.32
C SER A 290 12.51 13.03 -19.64
N ASP A 291 11.71 13.33 -20.66
CA ASP A 291 12.14 13.79 -21.98
C ASP A 291 11.45 15.09 -22.36
N GLN A 292 11.77 15.63 -23.55
CA GLN A 292 11.20 16.88 -24.04
C GLN A 292 9.66 16.88 -24.12
N TYR A 293 9.03 15.72 -24.30
CA TYR A 293 7.57 15.59 -24.36
C TYR A 293 6.91 15.70 -22.99
N CYS A 294 7.66 15.52 -21.91
CA CYS A 294 7.16 15.68 -20.55
C CYS A 294 6.82 17.14 -20.25
N ASN A 295 7.51 18.11 -20.83
CA ASN A 295 7.32 19.54 -20.57
C ASN A 295 5.94 20.05 -20.98
N SER A 296 5.34 19.48 -22.03
CA SER A 296 3.99 19.81 -22.51
C SER A 296 2.93 18.79 -22.11
N CYS A 297 3.29 17.78 -21.31
CA CYS A 297 2.37 16.72 -20.94
C CYS A 297 1.40 17.17 -19.84
N PHE A 298 0.10 16.97 -20.04
CA PHE A 298 -0.93 17.28 -19.04
C PHE A 298 -0.71 16.56 -17.70
N ALA A 299 -0.12 15.34 -17.72
CA ALA A 299 0.17 14.55 -16.52
C ALA A 299 1.48 14.94 -15.82
N GLN A 300 2.24 15.91 -16.35
CA GLN A 300 3.58 16.25 -15.82
C GLN A 300 3.56 16.61 -14.33
N LYS A 301 2.56 17.38 -13.88
CA LYS A 301 2.46 17.81 -12.47
C LYS A 301 2.25 16.65 -11.50
N THR A 302 1.57 15.59 -11.94
CA THR A 302 1.28 14.41 -11.11
C THR A 302 2.30 13.30 -11.28
N CYS A 303 2.79 13.05 -12.49
CA CYS A 303 3.69 11.97 -12.85
C CYS A 303 5.18 12.30 -12.64
N GLN A 304 5.60 13.53 -12.98
CA GLN A 304 6.99 14.01 -12.91
C GLN A 304 8.01 13.09 -13.61
N GLY A 305 7.59 12.35 -14.65
CA GLY A 305 8.45 11.41 -15.37
C GLY A 305 8.80 10.10 -14.66
N ASN A 306 8.31 9.88 -13.43
CA ASN A 306 8.75 8.79 -12.54
C ASN A 306 7.59 7.93 -12.02
N SER A 307 6.71 7.48 -12.89
CA SER A 307 5.55 6.66 -12.50
C SER A 307 5.95 5.28 -11.94
N CYS A 308 6.91 4.60 -12.55
CA CYS A 308 7.43 3.32 -12.10
C CYS A 308 8.92 3.16 -12.44
N PRO A 309 9.84 3.43 -11.50
CA PRO A 309 11.28 3.25 -11.75
C PRO A 309 11.67 1.82 -12.10
N LEU A 310 11.03 0.81 -11.50
CA LEU A 310 11.31 -0.59 -11.79
C LEU A 310 11.10 -0.92 -13.28
N GLU A 311 9.97 -0.52 -13.83
CA GLU A 311 9.68 -0.73 -15.26
C GLU A 311 10.62 0.08 -16.15
N ASN A 312 10.94 1.32 -15.75
CA ASN A 312 11.91 2.14 -16.48
C ASN A 312 13.29 1.47 -16.54
N ILE A 313 13.75 0.90 -15.42
CA ILE A 313 15.02 0.18 -15.35
C ILE A 313 15.00 -1.07 -16.23
N ARG A 314 13.96 -1.91 -16.08
CA ARG A 314 13.82 -3.19 -16.81
C ARG A 314 13.77 -3.00 -18.32
N GLN A 315 13.10 -1.95 -18.79
CA GLN A 315 12.93 -1.67 -20.20
C GLN A 315 13.97 -0.66 -20.74
N ASN A 316 14.82 -0.12 -19.87
CA ASN A 316 15.79 0.93 -20.18
C ASN A 316 15.17 2.12 -20.96
N GLN A 317 13.92 2.45 -20.63
CA GLN A 317 13.18 3.56 -21.26
C GLN A 317 12.13 4.12 -20.31
N LYS A 318 11.66 5.33 -20.61
CA LYS A 318 10.55 5.94 -19.90
C LYS A 318 9.24 5.19 -20.17
N ILE A 319 8.58 4.78 -19.11
CA ILE A 319 7.23 4.22 -19.15
C ILE A 319 6.25 5.27 -18.63
N CYS A 320 5.29 5.64 -19.46
CA CYS A 320 4.21 6.55 -19.08
C CYS A 320 3.19 5.83 -18.20
N PRO A 321 2.60 6.51 -17.20
CA PRO A 321 1.56 5.91 -16.37
C PRO A 321 0.29 5.62 -17.19
N PRO A 322 -0.51 4.64 -16.77
CA PRO A 322 -1.80 4.33 -17.42
C PRO A 322 -2.74 5.54 -17.52
N LEU A 323 -2.66 6.44 -16.60
CA LEU A 323 -3.38 7.72 -16.57
C LEU A 323 -3.26 8.56 -17.84
N LYS A 324 -2.18 8.38 -18.63
CA LYS A 324 -2.03 9.08 -19.90
C LYS A 324 -3.02 8.62 -20.98
N VAL A 325 -3.66 7.47 -20.76
CA VAL A 325 -4.55 6.84 -21.76
C VAL A 325 -5.97 7.40 -21.72
N ASP A 326 -6.46 7.82 -20.54
CA ASP A 326 -7.82 8.33 -20.37
C ASP A 326 -7.93 9.49 -19.36
N ILE A 327 -7.64 10.70 -19.84
CA ILE A 327 -7.72 11.91 -19.02
C ILE A 327 -9.16 12.26 -18.61
N ASN A 328 -10.15 11.96 -19.48
CA ASN A 328 -11.53 12.34 -19.21
C ASN A 328 -12.10 11.54 -18.04
N SER A 329 -11.84 10.23 -18.02
CA SER A 329 -12.22 9.38 -16.87
C SER A 329 -11.60 9.89 -15.57
N LEU A 330 -10.31 10.19 -15.59
CA LEU A 330 -9.60 10.70 -14.40
C LEU A 330 -10.10 12.05 -13.92
N THR A 331 -10.38 12.98 -14.85
CA THR A 331 -10.93 14.29 -14.49
C THR A 331 -12.30 14.11 -13.81
N ASN A 332 -13.14 13.25 -14.37
CA ASN A 332 -14.45 12.95 -13.80
C ASN A 332 -14.35 12.33 -12.41
N GLN A 333 -13.41 11.40 -12.18
CA GLN A 333 -13.16 10.81 -10.86
C GLN A 333 -12.77 11.88 -9.84
N VAL A 334 -11.85 12.79 -10.19
CA VAL A 334 -11.41 13.88 -9.31
C VAL A 334 -12.57 14.83 -8.99
N VAL A 335 -13.35 15.21 -10.00
CA VAL A 335 -14.53 16.08 -9.83
C VAL A 335 -15.53 15.44 -8.87
N LYS A 336 -15.97 14.21 -9.13
CA LYS A 336 -16.90 13.45 -8.26
C LYS A 336 -16.39 13.33 -6.82
N PHE A 337 -15.08 13.08 -6.65
CA PHE A 337 -14.46 12.99 -5.32
C PHE A 337 -14.60 14.30 -4.52
N TYR A 338 -14.32 15.44 -5.14
CA TYR A 338 -14.44 16.74 -4.45
C TYR A 338 -15.89 17.18 -4.26
N GLU A 339 -16.79 16.89 -5.19
CA GLU A 339 -18.23 17.14 -5.03
C GLU A 339 -18.79 16.40 -3.81
N LYS A 340 -18.46 15.12 -3.64
CA LYS A 340 -18.81 14.33 -2.44
C LYS A 340 -18.26 14.96 -1.16
N LYS A 341 -16.98 15.37 -1.16
CA LYS A 341 -16.38 16.05 0.01
C LYS A 341 -17.10 17.33 0.39
N ILE A 342 -17.45 18.16 -0.59
CA ILE A 342 -18.16 19.43 -0.36
C ILE A 342 -19.56 19.17 0.18
N THR A 343 -20.27 18.20 -0.39
CA THR A 343 -21.63 17.86 0.05
C THR A 343 -21.62 17.38 1.51
N ASN A 344 -20.69 16.47 1.85
CA ASN A 344 -20.57 15.94 3.22
C ASN A 344 -20.08 16.99 4.24
N SER A 345 -19.33 18.01 3.80
CA SER A 345 -18.90 19.09 4.69
C SER A 345 -20.01 20.10 5.01
N LYS A 346 -21.09 20.18 4.19
CA LYS A 346 -22.26 21.03 4.41
C LYS A 346 -23.32 20.40 5.30
N ILE A 347 -23.23 19.10 5.56
CA ILE A 347 -24.20 18.33 6.39
C ILE A 347 -23.71 18.25 7.86
N LYS A 348 -22.47 18.59 8.12
CA LYS A 348 -21.90 18.75 9.48
C LYS A 348 -21.94 20.20 9.91
#